data_2d53f9de852e31b571aef09228723de5
#
_entry.id   2d53f9de852e31b571aef09228723de5
#
_cell.length_a   1.000
_cell.length_b   1.000
_cell.length_c   1.000
_cell.angle_alpha   90.00
_cell.angle_beta   90.00
_cell.angle_gamma   90.00
#
_symmetry.space_group_name_H-M   'P 1'
#
loop_
_entity.id
_entity.type
_entity.pdbx_description
1 polymer ?
#
loop_
_entity_poly.entity_id
_entity_poly.type
_entity_poly.pdbx_seq_one_letter_code
_entity_poly.pdbx_strand_id
1 'polypeptide(L)'
;VGTGNVETLIEHNAGANRQLLAIGSNGTFYQIDTGSAVSRKTGLANGRAEHIEFNNVTVVVPSGANVPFSWNGSSASDLSITLSDSVNANTLTGVHAHKNRVYYWTGTSQNFYYSATADTFTGNFTKFPVGLVGTFGGNIIMINTLTLDGGEGVEDLLCIIMTSGEVLIYSGSNPASDFSLVGTFRIAEPINEKRAIAKLGGDVIVMTREGYLPLSQVVRQDIVGNKAAAISEKIRGTVIAQVKATGTTTGWQIFVSPDGDK
;
A
#
# COMPACT_ATOMS: atom_id res chain seq x y z
N VAL A 1 -6.44 -20.85 -12.36
CA VAL A 1 -7.47 -19.85 -12.59
C VAL A 1 -7.41 -19.48 -14.07
N GLY A 2 -8.25 -20.05 -14.88
CA GLY A 2 -8.13 -19.95 -16.34
C GLY A 2 -6.79 -20.50 -16.86
N THR A 3 -6.23 -19.88 -17.89
CA THR A 3 -4.93 -20.27 -18.49
C THR A 3 -3.75 -19.45 -17.98
N GLY A 4 -3.95 -18.53 -17.02
CA GLY A 4 -2.92 -17.63 -16.49
C GLY A 4 -2.46 -17.99 -15.08
N ASN A 5 -1.30 -17.46 -14.68
CA ASN A 5 -0.84 -17.52 -13.31
C ASN A 5 -1.68 -16.57 -12.43
N VAL A 6 -1.84 -16.91 -11.15
CA VAL A 6 -2.40 -15.99 -10.17
C VAL A 6 -1.32 -14.99 -9.77
N GLU A 7 -1.60 -13.70 -9.93
CA GLU A 7 -0.67 -12.62 -9.58
C GLU A 7 -1.09 -11.85 -8.32
N THR A 8 -2.39 -11.85 -8.01
CA THR A 8 -2.92 -11.25 -6.78
C THR A 8 -3.95 -12.17 -6.16
N LEU A 9 -3.81 -12.42 -4.86
CA LEU A 9 -4.83 -13.05 -4.02
C LEU A 9 -5.42 -12.00 -3.11
N ILE A 10 -6.74 -12.04 -2.92
CA ILE A 10 -7.50 -11.08 -2.13
C ILE A 10 -8.47 -11.87 -1.26
N GLU A 11 -8.46 -11.58 0.02
CA GLU A 11 -9.51 -12.02 0.93
C GLU A 11 -10.56 -10.91 1.01
N HIS A 12 -11.80 -11.21 0.66
CA HIS A 12 -12.95 -10.35 0.93
C HIS A 12 -13.63 -10.82 2.21
N ASN A 13 -13.73 -9.93 3.19
CA ASN A 13 -14.24 -10.23 4.51
C ASN A 13 -15.35 -9.24 4.90
N ALA A 14 -16.56 -9.46 4.40
CA ALA A 14 -17.73 -8.65 4.70
C ALA A 14 -18.64 -9.39 5.70
N GLY A 15 -18.34 -9.25 6.98
CA GLY A 15 -19.12 -9.89 8.07
C GLY A 15 -19.06 -11.42 7.99
N ALA A 16 -20.22 -12.06 7.76
CA ALA A 16 -20.31 -13.53 7.65
C ALA A 16 -19.85 -14.07 6.27
N ASN A 17 -19.63 -13.19 5.29
CA ASN A 17 -19.27 -13.58 3.93
C ASN A 17 -17.77 -13.42 3.74
N ARG A 18 -17.02 -14.50 3.96
CA ARG A 18 -15.60 -14.57 3.61
C ARG A 18 -15.48 -15.23 2.24
N GLN A 19 -14.78 -14.57 1.33
CA GLN A 19 -14.55 -15.06 -0.02
C GLN A 19 -13.07 -14.94 -0.37
N LEU A 20 -12.58 -15.92 -1.11
CA LEU A 20 -11.23 -15.86 -1.68
C LEU A 20 -11.33 -15.45 -3.15
N LEU A 21 -10.63 -14.39 -3.48
CA LEU A 21 -10.63 -13.78 -4.80
C LEU A 21 -9.21 -13.82 -5.39
N ALA A 22 -9.11 -13.85 -6.70
CA ALA A 22 -7.82 -13.86 -7.38
C ALA A 22 -7.86 -13.01 -8.64
N ILE A 23 -6.72 -12.40 -8.99
CA ILE A 23 -6.53 -11.79 -10.30
C ILE A 23 -5.44 -12.58 -11.02
N GLY A 24 -5.79 -13.09 -12.19
CA GLY A 24 -4.88 -13.84 -13.05
C GLY A 24 -4.07 -12.94 -13.99
N SER A 25 -2.91 -13.39 -14.43
CA SER A 25 -2.08 -12.72 -15.44
C SER A 25 -2.80 -12.50 -16.78
N ASN A 26 -3.92 -13.20 -16.98
CA ASN A 26 -4.82 -13.01 -18.13
C ASN A 26 -5.76 -11.79 -17.98
N GLY A 27 -5.58 -10.96 -16.95
CA GLY A 27 -6.40 -9.78 -16.70
C GLY A 27 -7.84 -10.07 -16.28
N THR A 28 -8.07 -11.20 -15.63
CA THR A 28 -9.40 -11.57 -15.14
C THR A 28 -9.43 -11.66 -13.62
N PHE A 29 -10.42 -11.04 -13.01
CA PHE A 29 -10.74 -11.13 -11.59
C PHE A 29 -11.72 -12.27 -11.36
N TYR A 30 -11.37 -13.17 -10.47
CA TYR A 30 -12.10 -14.40 -10.17
C TYR A 30 -12.49 -14.48 -8.71
N GLN A 31 -13.62 -15.10 -8.45
CA GLN A 31 -13.95 -15.69 -7.16
C GLN A 31 -13.54 -17.17 -7.20
N ILE A 32 -12.79 -17.65 -6.20
CA ILE A 32 -12.15 -18.97 -6.23
C ILE A 32 -12.49 -19.88 -5.04
N ASP A 33 -13.31 -19.43 -4.12
CA ASP A 33 -13.79 -20.19 -2.95
C ASP A 33 -15.02 -21.07 -3.24
N THR A 34 -15.52 -21.06 -4.47
CA THR A 34 -16.77 -21.75 -4.87
C THR A 34 -16.55 -23.14 -5.47
N GLY A 35 -15.37 -23.74 -5.29
CA GLY A 35 -14.99 -25.03 -5.87
C GLY A 35 -14.49 -24.94 -7.31
N SER A 36 -15.04 -24.05 -8.12
CA SER A 36 -14.55 -23.69 -9.45
C SER A 36 -14.35 -22.18 -9.53
N ALA A 37 -13.31 -21.74 -10.24
CA ALA A 37 -13.06 -20.31 -10.41
C ALA A 37 -14.17 -19.67 -11.26
N VAL A 38 -14.87 -18.69 -10.69
CA VAL A 38 -15.92 -17.93 -11.37
C VAL A 38 -15.37 -16.57 -11.79
N SER A 39 -15.38 -16.26 -13.09
CA SER A 39 -15.00 -14.95 -13.61
C SER A 39 -16.00 -13.89 -13.16
N ARG A 40 -15.50 -12.81 -12.54
CA ARG A 40 -16.31 -11.71 -12.03
C ARG A 40 -16.07 -10.38 -12.76
N LYS A 41 -14.86 -10.18 -13.29
CA LYS A 41 -14.51 -9.04 -14.13
C LYS A 41 -13.36 -9.42 -15.06
N THR A 42 -13.39 -8.91 -16.30
CA THR A 42 -12.36 -9.13 -17.32
C THR A 42 -11.81 -7.80 -17.85
N GLY A 43 -10.77 -7.87 -18.67
CA GLY A 43 -10.23 -6.70 -19.36
C GLY A 43 -9.24 -5.87 -18.54
N LEU A 44 -8.69 -6.42 -17.44
CA LEU A 44 -7.58 -5.80 -16.73
C LEU A 44 -6.28 -5.99 -17.55
N ALA A 45 -5.39 -5.03 -17.50
CA ALA A 45 -4.12 -5.06 -18.25
C ALA A 45 -3.16 -6.15 -17.78
N ASN A 46 -3.24 -6.52 -16.49
CA ASN A 46 -2.46 -7.59 -15.87
C ASN A 46 -3.14 -8.06 -14.58
N GLY A 47 -2.54 -9.02 -13.87
CA GLY A 47 -3.06 -9.57 -12.62
C GLY A 47 -2.58 -8.87 -11.35
N ARG A 48 -1.81 -7.79 -11.44
CA ARG A 48 -1.28 -7.08 -10.27
C ARG A 48 -2.23 -5.98 -9.83
N ALA A 49 -2.56 -5.95 -8.55
CA ALA A 49 -3.42 -4.92 -7.95
C ALA A 49 -3.07 -4.70 -6.49
N GLU A 50 -3.35 -3.49 -6.01
CA GLU A 50 -3.46 -3.17 -4.59
C GLU A 50 -4.92 -3.17 -4.18
N HIS A 51 -5.20 -3.47 -2.92
CA HIS A 51 -6.57 -3.52 -2.43
C HIS A 51 -6.67 -3.19 -0.94
N ILE A 52 -7.86 -2.79 -0.54
CA ILE A 52 -8.24 -2.61 0.86
C ILE A 52 -9.66 -3.14 1.08
N GLU A 53 -9.94 -3.57 2.31
CA GLU A 53 -11.32 -3.71 2.79
C GLU A 53 -11.77 -2.38 3.38
N PHE A 54 -12.92 -1.90 2.95
CA PHE A 54 -13.49 -0.65 3.42
C PHE A 54 -15.02 -0.70 3.37
N ASN A 55 -15.68 -0.52 4.52
CA ASN A 55 -17.15 -0.54 4.63
C ASN A 55 -17.80 -1.78 4.00
N ASN A 56 -17.28 -2.97 4.33
CA ASN A 56 -17.72 -4.26 3.79
C ASN A 56 -17.60 -4.42 2.26
N VAL A 57 -16.73 -3.63 1.66
CA VAL A 57 -16.44 -3.68 0.22
C VAL A 57 -14.93 -3.80 0.03
N THR A 58 -14.50 -4.68 -0.85
CA THR A 58 -13.11 -4.70 -1.30
C THR A 58 -12.93 -3.67 -2.42
N VAL A 59 -12.13 -2.66 -2.15
CA VAL A 59 -11.70 -1.68 -3.17
C VAL A 59 -10.40 -2.18 -3.80
N VAL A 60 -10.39 -2.30 -5.11
CA VAL A 60 -9.26 -2.82 -5.90
C VAL A 60 -8.75 -1.75 -6.85
N VAL A 61 -7.44 -1.51 -6.79
CA VAL A 61 -6.72 -0.61 -7.70
C VAL A 61 -5.76 -1.45 -8.55
N PRO A 62 -6.16 -1.83 -9.77
CA PRO A 62 -5.33 -2.63 -10.65
C PRO A 62 -4.14 -1.82 -11.17
N SER A 63 -3.02 -2.48 -11.41
CA SER A 63 -1.90 -1.89 -12.15
C SER A 63 -2.18 -1.84 -13.65
N GLY A 64 -1.48 -0.95 -14.39
CA GLY A 64 -1.51 -0.92 -15.84
C GLY A 64 -2.64 -0.11 -16.47
N ALA A 65 -2.91 1.07 -15.94
CA ALA A 65 -3.89 2.02 -16.50
C ALA A 65 -5.33 1.48 -16.57
N ASN A 66 -5.77 0.86 -15.51
CA ASN A 66 -7.14 0.36 -15.37
C ASN A 66 -7.95 1.22 -14.40
N VAL A 67 -9.25 1.29 -14.63
CA VAL A 67 -10.18 1.93 -13.70
C VAL A 67 -10.21 1.12 -12.39
N PRO A 68 -10.05 1.77 -11.21
CA PRO A 68 -10.31 1.11 -9.94
C PRO A 68 -11.74 0.56 -9.87
N PHE A 69 -11.93 -0.55 -9.18
CA PHE A 69 -13.24 -1.15 -9.03
C PHE A 69 -13.48 -1.62 -7.59
N SER A 70 -14.72 -1.90 -7.26
CA SER A 70 -15.12 -2.46 -5.98
C SER A 70 -15.76 -3.83 -6.15
N TRP A 71 -15.61 -4.68 -5.12
CA TRP A 71 -16.31 -5.95 -4.98
C TRP A 71 -17.14 -5.93 -3.69
N ASN A 72 -18.43 -6.21 -3.80
CA ASN A 72 -19.37 -6.17 -2.67
C ASN A 72 -19.82 -7.56 -2.19
N GLY A 73 -19.08 -8.61 -2.56
CA GLY A 73 -19.44 -10.00 -2.27
C GLY A 73 -20.28 -10.69 -3.37
N SER A 74 -20.79 -9.94 -4.34
CA SER A 74 -21.62 -10.49 -5.43
C SER A 74 -21.26 -9.96 -6.81
N SER A 75 -20.90 -8.69 -6.92
CA SER A 75 -20.59 -8.01 -8.20
C SER A 75 -19.38 -7.12 -8.11
N ALA A 76 -18.62 -7.04 -9.20
CA ALA A 76 -17.55 -6.08 -9.41
C ALA A 76 -18.08 -4.86 -10.17
N SER A 77 -17.84 -3.65 -9.64
CA SER A 77 -18.32 -2.39 -10.23
C SER A 77 -17.20 -1.38 -10.34
N ASP A 78 -17.02 -0.77 -11.51
CA ASP A 78 -16.05 0.30 -11.71
C ASP A 78 -16.36 1.50 -10.84
N LEU A 79 -15.31 2.13 -10.28
CA LEU A 79 -15.46 3.30 -9.42
C LEU A 79 -15.45 4.59 -10.24
N SER A 80 -16.39 5.46 -9.93
CA SER A 80 -16.37 6.83 -10.44
C SER A 80 -15.53 7.70 -9.53
N ILE A 81 -14.25 7.88 -9.87
CA ILE A 81 -13.28 8.68 -9.11
C ILE A 81 -12.90 9.90 -9.93
N THR A 82 -13.05 11.09 -9.32
CA THR A 82 -12.64 12.37 -9.91
C THR A 82 -11.53 12.97 -9.04
N LEU A 83 -10.37 13.21 -9.63
CA LEU A 83 -9.22 13.82 -8.97
C LEU A 83 -9.21 15.34 -9.22
N SER A 84 -8.94 16.12 -8.17
CA SER A 84 -9.09 17.59 -8.19
C SER A 84 -8.16 18.32 -9.17
N ASP A 85 -7.09 17.67 -9.64
CA ASP A 85 -6.16 18.21 -10.64
C ASP A 85 -6.35 17.63 -12.04
N SER A 86 -7.49 16.99 -12.28
CA SER A 86 -7.87 16.38 -13.56
C SER A 86 -6.95 15.25 -14.03
N VAL A 87 -6.15 14.69 -13.13
CA VAL A 87 -5.41 13.45 -13.41
C VAL A 87 -6.40 12.31 -13.61
N ASN A 88 -6.15 11.46 -14.58
CA ASN A 88 -7.06 10.34 -14.87
C ASN A 88 -6.98 9.27 -13.77
N ALA A 89 -8.12 8.88 -13.20
CA ALA A 89 -8.20 7.88 -12.13
C ALA A 89 -7.64 6.49 -12.54
N ASN A 90 -7.56 6.19 -13.82
CA ASN A 90 -6.95 4.94 -14.29
C ASN A 90 -5.41 4.90 -14.11
N THR A 91 -4.78 6.01 -13.76
CA THR A 91 -3.35 6.08 -13.42
C THR A 91 -3.07 5.81 -11.95
N LEU A 92 -4.10 5.67 -11.13
CA LEU A 92 -3.97 5.28 -9.74
C LEU A 92 -3.33 3.88 -9.64
N THR A 93 -2.39 3.73 -8.73
CA THR A 93 -1.65 2.49 -8.55
C THR A 93 -1.67 1.98 -7.12
N GLY A 94 -2.18 2.76 -6.20
CA GLY A 94 -2.28 2.37 -4.80
C GLY A 94 -3.46 2.96 -4.08
N VAL A 95 -3.88 2.27 -3.03
CA VAL A 95 -4.99 2.64 -2.16
C VAL A 95 -4.66 2.24 -0.72
N HIS A 96 -5.04 3.08 0.23
CA HIS A 96 -4.94 2.80 1.66
C HIS A 96 -6.10 3.44 2.41
N ALA A 97 -6.53 2.80 3.50
CA ALA A 97 -7.53 3.35 4.41
C ALA A 97 -6.86 3.73 5.74
N HIS A 98 -7.07 4.95 6.20
CA HIS A 98 -6.58 5.44 7.47
C HIS A 98 -7.65 6.30 8.15
N LYS A 99 -8.00 5.98 9.41
CA LYS A 99 -8.99 6.73 10.21
C LYS A 99 -10.27 7.04 9.42
N ASN A 100 -10.92 6.00 8.87
CA ASN A 100 -12.15 6.07 8.07
C ASN A 100 -12.06 6.93 6.80
N ARG A 101 -10.88 7.17 6.27
CA ARG A 101 -10.66 7.92 5.04
C ARG A 101 -9.82 7.11 4.06
N VAL A 102 -10.18 7.16 2.79
CA VAL A 102 -9.44 6.47 1.72
C VAL A 102 -8.46 7.43 1.07
N TYR A 103 -7.26 6.94 0.82
CA TYR A 103 -6.15 7.61 0.18
C TYR A 103 -5.74 6.85 -1.07
N TYR A 104 -5.64 7.57 -2.19
CA TYR A 104 -5.16 7.03 -3.46
C TYR A 104 -3.87 7.73 -3.88
N TRP A 105 -3.00 7.06 -4.61
CA TRP A 105 -1.83 7.69 -5.22
C TRP A 105 -1.48 7.05 -6.57
N THR A 106 -0.71 7.79 -7.37
CA THR A 106 -0.09 7.31 -8.60
C THR A 106 1.38 7.00 -8.30
N GLY A 107 1.94 5.90 -8.65
CA GLY A 107 3.37 5.59 -8.40
C GLY A 107 4.38 6.51 -9.13
N THR A 108 3.92 7.57 -9.77
CA THR A 108 4.72 8.49 -10.60
C THR A 108 4.70 9.94 -10.12
N SER A 109 4.14 10.22 -8.94
CA SER A 109 4.06 11.58 -8.42
C SER A 109 4.33 11.65 -6.91
N GLN A 110 4.49 12.89 -6.42
CA GLN A 110 4.61 13.23 -5.01
C GLN A 110 3.26 13.64 -4.41
N ASN A 111 2.16 13.33 -5.10
CA ASN A 111 0.83 13.67 -4.64
C ASN A 111 0.07 12.41 -4.25
N PHE A 112 -0.70 12.52 -3.19
CA PHE A 112 -1.80 11.59 -2.94
C PHE A 112 -3.14 12.34 -3.03
N TYR A 113 -4.21 11.55 -3.10
CA TYR A 113 -5.57 12.06 -3.17
C TYR A 113 -6.37 11.47 -2.03
N TYR A 114 -7.09 12.30 -1.31
CA TYR A 114 -7.91 11.90 -0.18
C TYR A 114 -9.37 12.28 -0.41
N SER A 115 -10.26 11.48 0.15
CA SER A 115 -11.69 11.78 0.12
C SER A 115 -12.00 12.98 1.01
N ALA A 116 -12.77 13.94 0.52
CA ALA A 116 -13.20 15.12 1.30
C ALA A 116 -14.06 14.71 2.50
N THR A 117 -14.93 13.73 2.31
CA THR A 117 -15.77 13.10 3.35
C THR A 117 -15.14 11.81 3.85
N ALA A 118 -15.30 11.50 5.14
CA ALA A 118 -15.01 10.16 5.67
C ALA A 118 -15.98 9.12 5.07
N ASP A 119 -15.66 7.84 5.28
CA ASP A 119 -16.50 6.71 4.89
C ASP A 119 -16.84 6.58 3.39
N THR A 120 -16.04 7.21 2.50
CA THR A 120 -16.22 7.08 1.05
C THR A 120 -14.93 6.63 0.34
N PHE A 121 -15.09 5.78 -0.68
CA PHE A 121 -14.02 5.26 -1.54
C PHE A 121 -14.23 5.61 -3.03
N THR A 122 -15.26 6.38 -3.35
CA THR A 122 -15.62 6.81 -4.71
C THR A 122 -16.02 8.30 -4.71
N GLY A 123 -16.15 8.92 -5.86
CA GLY A 123 -16.50 10.33 -6.00
C GLY A 123 -15.29 11.26 -6.11
N ASN A 124 -15.35 12.43 -5.44
CA ASN A 124 -14.34 13.49 -5.56
C ASN A 124 -13.21 13.31 -4.55
N PHE A 125 -11.97 13.35 -5.05
CA PHE A 125 -10.76 13.26 -4.23
C PHE A 125 -9.91 14.50 -4.42
N THR A 126 -9.47 15.06 -3.29
CA THR A 126 -8.65 16.27 -3.25
C THR A 126 -7.17 15.90 -3.22
N LYS A 127 -6.38 16.59 -4.02
CA LYS A 127 -4.93 16.44 -4.06
C LYS A 127 -4.26 16.99 -2.80
N PHE A 128 -3.31 16.23 -2.26
CA PHE A 128 -2.39 16.67 -1.22
C PHE A 128 -0.94 16.58 -1.75
N PRO A 129 -0.24 17.73 -1.87
CA PRO A 129 1.11 17.75 -2.45
C PRO A 129 2.17 17.52 -1.37
N VAL A 130 2.59 16.27 -1.17
CA VAL A 130 3.62 15.90 -0.19
C VAL A 130 4.98 16.50 -0.53
N GLY A 131 5.27 16.69 -1.81
CA GLY A 131 6.53 17.26 -2.29
C GLY A 131 6.82 18.69 -1.84
N LEU A 132 5.83 19.41 -1.26
CA LEU A 132 6.06 20.75 -0.70
C LEU A 132 6.80 20.70 0.64
N VAL A 133 6.80 19.57 1.32
CA VAL A 133 7.49 19.36 2.61
C VAL A 133 8.63 18.33 2.51
N GLY A 134 8.63 17.52 1.45
CA GLY A 134 9.70 16.57 1.17
C GLY A 134 11.00 17.28 0.78
N THR A 135 12.13 16.75 1.24
CA THR A 135 13.48 17.32 1.01
C THR A 135 14.26 16.55 -0.06
N PHE A 136 14.01 15.24 -0.17
CA PHE A 136 14.81 14.34 -1.02
C PHE A 136 14.12 13.97 -2.32
N GLY A 137 12.87 14.41 -2.51
CA GLY A 137 12.11 14.13 -3.72
C GLY A 137 11.73 12.65 -3.86
N GLY A 138 11.57 12.20 -5.10
CA GLY A 138 11.10 10.85 -5.41
C GLY A 138 9.58 10.80 -5.58
N ASN A 139 9.04 9.62 -5.84
CA ASN A 139 7.61 9.37 -5.99
C ASN A 139 7.08 8.56 -4.81
N ILE A 140 5.79 8.62 -4.56
CA ILE A 140 5.16 7.80 -3.52
C ILE A 140 5.16 6.32 -3.96
N ILE A 141 5.79 5.46 -3.15
CA ILE A 141 5.71 4.01 -3.32
C ILE A 141 4.46 3.49 -2.62
N MET A 142 4.32 3.84 -1.33
CA MET A 142 3.29 3.31 -0.46
C MET A 142 2.85 4.36 0.56
N ILE A 143 1.56 4.33 0.88
CA ILE A 143 0.98 4.96 2.05
C ILE A 143 0.50 3.85 2.97
N ASN A 144 0.78 3.95 4.27
CA ASN A 144 0.36 2.96 5.25
C ASN A 144 0.07 3.62 6.60
N THR A 145 -0.50 2.88 7.54
CA THR A 145 -0.73 3.32 8.92
C THR A 145 0.33 2.71 9.83
N LEU A 146 1.09 3.55 10.51
CA LEU A 146 2.03 3.19 11.56
C LEU A 146 1.37 3.46 12.91
N THR A 147 1.25 2.45 13.75
CA THR A 147 0.67 2.55 15.08
C THR A 147 1.80 2.63 16.11
N LEU A 148 1.90 3.73 16.82
CA LEU A 148 2.91 3.93 17.86
C LEU A 148 2.23 4.13 19.21
N ASP A 149 2.84 3.56 20.26
CA ASP A 149 2.54 3.90 21.64
C ASP A 149 3.57 4.91 22.13
N GLY A 150 3.15 6.15 22.31
CA GLY A 150 3.97 7.26 22.79
C GLY A 150 3.99 7.39 24.32
N GLY A 151 3.32 6.49 25.06
CA GLY A 151 3.17 6.55 26.52
C GLY A 151 1.92 7.30 26.99
N GLU A 152 1.22 7.99 26.09
CA GLU A 152 -0.09 8.64 26.34
C GLU A 152 -1.25 7.90 25.68
N GLY A 153 -0.97 6.71 25.13
CA GLY A 153 -1.89 5.85 24.39
C GLY A 153 -1.39 5.52 22.99
N VAL A 154 -2.14 4.65 22.34
CA VAL A 154 -1.82 4.20 20.97
C VAL A 154 -2.30 5.23 19.96
N GLU A 155 -1.42 5.74 19.14
CA GLU A 155 -1.72 6.66 18.06
C GLU A 155 -1.45 6.03 16.68
N ASP A 156 -2.43 6.13 15.80
CA ASP A 156 -2.31 5.78 14.39
C ASP A 156 -1.81 6.97 13.59
N LEU A 157 -0.66 6.82 12.98
CA LEU A 157 0.00 7.82 12.14
C LEU A 157 -0.02 7.38 10.68
N LEU A 158 -0.26 8.31 9.76
CA LEU A 158 -0.13 8.04 8.34
C LEU A 158 1.34 8.14 7.95
N CYS A 159 1.92 7.07 7.42
CA CYS A 159 3.28 7.08 6.89
C CYS A 159 3.27 7.03 5.36
N ILE A 160 4.07 7.90 4.75
CA ILE A 160 4.24 8.02 3.31
C ILE A 160 5.69 7.69 2.97
N ILE A 161 5.89 6.67 2.15
CA ILE A 161 7.21 6.14 1.80
C ILE A 161 7.50 6.53 0.35
N MET A 162 8.64 7.21 0.15
CA MET A 162 9.06 7.72 -1.15
C MET A 162 10.17 6.85 -1.76
N THR A 163 10.29 6.85 -3.08
CA THR A 163 11.35 6.13 -3.81
C THR A 163 12.77 6.58 -3.43
N SER A 164 12.92 7.82 -2.94
CA SER A 164 14.19 8.35 -2.42
C SER A 164 14.62 7.78 -1.06
N GLY A 165 13.74 7.02 -0.40
CA GLY A 165 13.93 6.61 0.99
C GLY A 165 13.51 7.67 2.01
N GLU A 166 12.86 8.74 1.58
CA GLU A 166 12.21 9.67 2.48
C GLU A 166 10.92 9.06 3.02
N VAL A 167 10.69 9.19 4.32
CA VAL A 167 9.48 8.75 5.01
C VAL A 167 8.89 9.94 5.74
N LEU A 168 7.68 10.32 5.37
CA LEU A 168 6.94 11.41 6.01
C LEU A 168 5.86 10.81 6.90
N ILE A 169 5.78 11.29 8.13
CA ILE A 169 4.82 10.83 9.13
C ILE A 169 3.87 11.97 9.47
N TYR A 170 2.58 11.69 9.35
CA TYR A 170 1.51 12.63 9.65
C TYR A 170 0.60 12.11 10.75
N SER A 171 0.20 12.98 11.66
CA SER A 171 -0.93 12.78 12.57
C SER A 171 -2.19 13.44 12.03
N GLY A 172 -3.34 13.12 12.62
CA GLY A 172 -4.63 13.62 12.20
C GLY A 172 -5.42 12.64 11.35
N SER A 173 -6.60 13.06 10.93
CA SER A 173 -7.56 12.25 10.16
C SER A 173 -7.99 12.90 8.85
N ASN A 174 -7.88 14.22 8.76
CA ASN A 174 -8.36 14.98 7.62
C ASN A 174 -7.29 15.94 7.08
N PRO A 175 -6.70 15.66 5.92
CA PRO A 175 -5.68 16.53 5.32
C PRO A 175 -6.11 17.99 5.11
N ALA A 176 -7.41 18.28 5.10
CA ALA A 176 -7.92 19.64 4.95
C ALA A 176 -7.94 20.45 6.25
N SER A 177 -7.86 19.83 7.44
CA SER A 177 -8.11 20.54 8.71
C SER A 177 -7.15 20.20 9.85
N ASP A 178 -6.90 18.93 10.13
CA ASP A 178 -6.19 18.47 11.32
C ASP A 178 -4.91 17.69 11.02
N PHE A 179 -4.46 17.71 9.77
CA PHE A 179 -3.30 16.94 9.32
C PHE A 179 -2.00 17.69 9.64
N SER A 180 -1.17 17.09 10.49
CA SER A 180 0.06 17.71 10.98
C SER A 180 1.26 16.80 10.70
N LEU A 181 2.32 17.37 10.13
CA LEU A 181 3.59 16.67 9.94
C LEU A 181 4.26 16.42 11.30
N VAL A 182 4.38 15.16 11.69
CA VAL A 182 5.07 14.73 12.91
C VAL A 182 6.58 14.72 12.69
N GLY A 183 7.02 14.29 11.52
CA GLY A 183 8.45 14.27 11.19
C GLY A 183 8.72 13.74 9.79
N THR A 184 9.94 14.02 9.34
CA THR A 184 10.52 13.51 8.09
C THR A 184 11.76 12.71 8.44
N PHE A 185 11.79 11.47 7.98
CA PHE A 185 12.86 10.52 8.27
C PHE A 185 13.49 10.04 6.96
N ARG A 186 14.70 9.53 7.04
CA ARG A 186 15.38 8.94 5.90
C ARG A 186 15.80 7.51 6.20
N ILE A 187 15.45 6.61 5.30
CA ILE A 187 15.87 5.22 5.30
C ILE A 187 16.78 4.95 4.09
N ALA A 188 17.42 3.78 4.06
CA ALA A 188 18.07 3.29 2.85
C ALA A 188 17.03 3.20 1.72
N GLU A 189 17.49 3.34 0.47
CA GLU A 189 16.59 3.31 -0.70
C GLU A 189 15.70 2.06 -0.69
N PRO A 190 14.36 2.24 -0.66
CA PRO A 190 13.44 1.11 -0.64
C PRO A 190 13.46 0.35 -1.96
N ILE A 191 13.08 -0.90 -1.92
CA ILE A 191 12.72 -1.62 -3.13
C ILE A 191 11.48 -0.94 -3.71
N ASN A 192 11.56 -0.53 -4.98
CA ASN A 192 10.46 0.18 -5.66
C ASN A 192 9.36 -0.81 -6.10
N GLU A 193 8.83 -1.54 -5.13
CA GLU A 193 7.75 -2.50 -5.28
C GLU A 193 6.84 -2.40 -4.04
N LYS A 194 5.56 -2.14 -4.24
CA LYS A 194 4.61 -1.97 -3.14
C LYS A 194 4.53 -3.21 -2.25
N ARG A 195 4.61 -4.39 -2.83
CA ARG A 195 4.59 -5.68 -2.11
C ARG A 195 5.86 -5.93 -1.28
N ALA A 196 6.89 -5.13 -1.45
CA ALA A 196 8.08 -5.12 -0.60
C ALA A 196 7.90 -4.32 0.69
N ILE A 197 6.66 -3.88 0.98
CA ILE A 197 6.28 -3.15 2.19
C ILE A 197 5.06 -3.86 2.78
N ALA A 198 5.11 -4.21 4.06
CA ALA A 198 4.04 -4.93 4.72
C ALA A 198 3.77 -4.38 6.12
N LYS A 199 2.51 -4.48 6.56
CA LYS A 199 2.13 -4.20 7.93
C LYS A 199 2.36 -5.46 8.79
N LEU A 200 3.05 -5.28 9.93
CA LEU A 200 3.30 -6.33 10.92
C LEU A 200 2.84 -5.82 12.29
N GLY A 201 1.64 -6.23 12.70
CA GLY A 201 1.00 -5.66 13.88
C GLY A 201 0.75 -4.16 13.70
N GLY A 202 1.24 -3.33 14.63
CA GLY A 202 1.19 -1.87 14.52
C GLY A 202 2.30 -1.26 13.65
N ASP A 203 3.34 -2.03 13.32
CA ASP A 203 4.50 -1.54 12.59
C ASP A 203 4.37 -1.71 11.06
N VAL A 204 5.20 -0.98 10.33
CA VAL A 204 5.36 -1.09 8.89
C VAL A 204 6.78 -1.54 8.58
N ILE A 205 6.92 -2.69 7.96
CA ILE A 205 8.21 -3.24 7.55
C ILE A 205 8.48 -2.84 6.11
N VAL A 206 9.59 -2.17 5.88
CA VAL A 206 10.04 -1.75 4.55
C VAL A 206 11.27 -2.56 4.15
N MET A 207 11.19 -3.21 3.00
CA MET A 207 12.36 -3.82 2.40
C MET A 207 13.16 -2.75 1.66
N THR A 208 14.41 -2.60 2.06
CA THR A 208 15.37 -1.67 1.48
C THR A 208 16.51 -2.43 0.82
N ARG A 209 17.36 -1.72 0.10
CA ARG A 209 18.61 -2.32 -0.45
C ARG A 209 19.54 -2.86 0.62
N GLU A 210 19.36 -2.46 1.87
CA GLU A 210 20.22 -2.86 3.00
C GLU A 210 19.56 -3.84 3.97
N GLY A 211 18.28 -4.19 3.76
CA GLY A 211 17.55 -5.15 4.59
C GLY A 211 16.13 -4.75 4.88
N TYR A 212 15.49 -5.48 5.78
CA TYR A 212 14.11 -5.27 6.24
C TYR A 212 14.11 -4.35 7.45
N LEU A 213 13.48 -3.20 7.33
CA LEU A 213 13.52 -2.13 8.32
C LEU A 213 12.13 -1.86 8.91
N PRO A 214 11.91 -2.03 10.23
CA PRO A 214 10.70 -1.59 10.91
C PRO A 214 10.68 -0.06 11.03
N LEU A 215 9.61 0.60 10.62
CA LEU A 215 9.52 2.06 10.67
C LEU A 215 9.42 2.60 12.09
N SER A 216 8.86 1.84 13.04
CA SER A 216 8.84 2.23 14.45
C SER A 216 10.25 2.50 15.03
N GLN A 217 11.24 1.76 14.55
CA GLN A 217 12.62 1.97 14.98
C GLN A 217 13.25 3.22 14.33
N VAL A 218 12.85 3.57 13.11
CA VAL A 218 13.31 4.78 12.44
C VAL A 218 12.80 6.03 13.15
N VAL A 219 11.54 6.00 13.57
CA VAL A 219 10.89 7.14 14.25
C VAL A 219 11.45 7.35 15.66
N ARG A 220 11.90 6.28 16.33
CA ARG A 220 12.44 6.34 17.71
C ARG A 220 13.94 6.61 17.80
N GLN A 221 14.69 6.42 16.72
CA GLN A 221 16.15 6.55 16.69
C GLN A 221 16.58 7.69 15.79
N ASP A 222 17.58 8.44 16.24
CA ASP A 222 18.26 9.41 15.40
C ASP A 222 18.98 8.71 14.21
N ILE A 223 19.08 9.38 13.08
CA ILE A 223 19.46 8.87 11.75
C ILE A 223 20.73 8.00 11.71
N VAL A 224 21.63 8.15 12.69
CA VAL A 224 22.94 7.47 12.72
C VAL A 224 22.84 5.97 13.07
N GLY A 225 21.74 5.52 13.66
CA GLY A 225 21.56 4.15 14.15
C GLY A 225 20.81 3.18 13.22
N ASN A 226 20.30 3.64 12.07
CA ASN A 226 19.38 2.87 11.22
C ASN A 226 19.93 1.54 10.68
N LYS A 227 21.24 1.37 10.59
CA LYS A 227 21.84 0.10 10.13
C LYS A 227 21.64 -1.05 11.11
N ALA A 228 21.66 -0.74 12.42
CA ALA A 228 21.45 -1.73 13.48
C ALA A 228 19.97 -2.05 13.72
N ALA A 229 19.04 -1.26 13.15
CA ALA A 229 17.60 -1.43 13.31
C ALA A 229 16.99 -2.49 12.39
N ALA A 230 17.73 -2.96 11.36
CA ALA A 230 17.20 -3.93 10.42
C ALA A 230 17.03 -5.30 11.09
N ILE A 231 15.78 -5.84 11.02
CA ILE A 231 15.48 -7.19 11.54
C ILE A 231 16.26 -8.29 10.79
N SER A 232 16.71 -8.00 9.59
CA SER A 232 17.50 -8.89 8.73
C SER A 232 19.02 -8.73 8.89
N GLU A 233 19.53 -8.10 9.94
CA GLU A 233 20.96 -7.82 10.11
C GLU A 233 21.82 -9.09 9.98
N LYS A 234 21.37 -10.22 10.53
CA LYS A 234 22.08 -11.51 10.46
C LYS A 234 22.22 -12.06 9.03
N ILE A 235 21.31 -11.69 8.12
CA ILE A 235 21.29 -12.15 6.73
C ILE A 235 21.48 -10.99 5.73
N ARG A 236 21.92 -9.84 6.21
CA ARG A 236 22.06 -8.60 5.43
C ARG A 236 22.90 -8.81 4.16
N GLY A 237 24.01 -9.53 4.27
CA GLY A 237 24.87 -9.84 3.11
C GLY A 237 24.13 -10.60 2.01
N THR A 238 23.28 -11.55 2.38
CA THR A 238 22.45 -12.33 1.44
C THR A 238 21.39 -11.44 0.79
N VAL A 239 20.72 -10.58 1.57
CA VAL A 239 19.71 -9.63 1.04
C VAL A 239 20.35 -8.68 0.03
N ILE A 240 21.50 -8.07 0.36
CA ILE A 240 22.22 -7.18 -0.56
C ILE A 240 22.64 -7.90 -1.84
N ALA A 241 23.16 -9.12 -1.74
CA ALA A 241 23.56 -9.90 -2.89
C ALA A 241 22.35 -10.23 -3.79
N GLN A 242 21.22 -10.59 -3.20
CA GLN A 242 20.00 -10.89 -3.93
C GLN A 242 19.44 -9.64 -4.62
N VAL A 243 19.41 -8.49 -3.95
CA VAL A 243 18.97 -7.21 -4.54
C VAL A 243 19.85 -6.83 -5.74
N LYS A 244 21.17 -7.03 -5.62
CA LYS A 244 22.09 -6.79 -6.75
C LYS A 244 21.82 -7.72 -7.95
N ALA A 245 21.46 -8.98 -7.68
CA ALA A 245 21.20 -9.97 -8.71
C ALA A 245 19.85 -9.79 -9.40
N THR A 246 18.81 -9.39 -8.67
CA THR A 246 17.41 -9.38 -9.13
C THR A 246 16.94 -7.97 -9.51
N GLY A 247 17.62 -6.92 -9.02
CA GLY A 247 17.18 -5.53 -9.17
C GLY A 247 16.17 -5.11 -8.11
N THR A 248 15.66 -3.89 -8.24
CA THR A 248 14.83 -3.24 -7.21
C THR A 248 13.39 -2.96 -7.65
N THR A 249 12.97 -3.42 -8.82
CA THR A 249 11.73 -2.94 -9.45
C THR A 249 10.61 -3.97 -9.54
N THR A 250 10.91 -5.26 -9.51
CA THR A 250 9.89 -6.31 -9.67
C THR A 250 10.26 -7.59 -8.94
N GLY A 251 9.24 -8.38 -8.59
CA GLY A 251 9.41 -9.73 -8.06
C GLY A 251 9.63 -9.83 -6.55
N TRP A 252 9.63 -8.73 -5.83
CA TRP A 252 9.77 -8.70 -4.38
C TRP A 252 8.42 -8.67 -3.69
N GLN A 253 8.29 -9.48 -2.65
CA GLN A 253 7.09 -9.47 -1.79
C GLN A 253 7.47 -9.83 -0.36
N ILE A 254 6.92 -9.10 0.61
CA ILE A 254 6.90 -9.49 2.01
C ILE A 254 5.55 -10.16 2.29
N PHE A 255 5.62 -11.36 2.82
CA PHE A 255 4.46 -12.07 3.31
C PHE A 255 4.61 -12.28 4.82
N VAL A 256 3.59 -11.90 5.58
CA VAL A 256 3.53 -12.13 7.02
C VAL A 256 2.73 -13.41 7.26
N SER A 257 3.39 -14.45 7.77
CA SER A 257 2.71 -15.68 8.14
C SER A 257 1.98 -15.49 9.47
N PRO A 258 0.68 -15.79 9.56
CA PRO A 258 -0.05 -15.70 10.82
C PRO A 258 0.42 -16.71 11.87
N ASP A 259 1.07 -17.79 11.44
CA ASP A 259 1.53 -18.89 12.33
C ASP A 259 2.89 -18.65 12.97
N GLY A 260 3.48 -17.47 12.85
CA GLY A 260 4.62 -16.88 13.59
C GLY A 260 5.88 -17.72 13.90
N ASP A 261 5.85 -19.03 13.86
CA ASP A 261 6.83 -19.92 14.45
C ASP A 261 7.40 -21.00 13.51
N LYS A 262 7.54 -20.74 12.22
CA LYS A 262 8.17 -21.74 11.33
C LYS A 262 9.17 -21.12 10.38
#